data_30c1f7173a9068c374d2a55d1366d1f0
#
_entry.id   30c1f7173a9068c374d2a55d1366d1f0
#
_cell.length_a   1.000
_cell.length_b   1.000
_cell.length_c   1.000
_cell.angle_alpha   90.00
_cell.angle_beta   90.00
_cell.angle_gamma   90.00
#
_symmetry.space_group_name_H-M   'P 1'
#
loop_
_entity.id
_entity.type
_entity.pdbx_description
1 polymer ?
#
loop_
_entity_poly.entity_id
_entity_poly.type
_entity_poly.pdbx_seq_one_letter_code
_entity_poly.pdbx_strand_id
1 'polypeptide(L)' 'MIRQGEKLREQVKLCKVYNPEWSYKQIAEVIEITPHAFYNWLNGYYELSHRKENELWELLSDLMA' A
#
# COMPACT_ATOMS: atom_id res chain seq x y z
N MET A 1 11.58 -10.30 14.11
CA MET A 1 10.44 -9.39 14.20
C MET A 1 10.07 -8.91 12.81
N ILE A 2 8.80 -9.03 12.44
CA ILE A 2 8.32 -8.59 11.14
C ILE A 2 8.17 -7.08 11.17
N ARG A 3 8.76 -6.38 10.20
CA ARG A 3 8.58 -4.95 10.09
C ARG A 3 7.16 -4.66 9.61
N GLN A 4 6.57 -3.59 10.13
CA GLN A 4 5.23 -3.18 9.74
C GLN A 4 5.13 -2.95 8.23
N GLY A 5 6.17 -2.40 7.62
CA GLY A 5 6.20 -2.16 6.18
C GLY A 5 6.11 -3.43 5.36
N GLU A 6 6.78 -4.50 5.80
CA GLU A 6 6.72 -5.79 5.10
C GLU A 6 5.32 -6.39 5.14
N LYS A 7 4.69 -6.35 6.30
CA LYS A 7 3.33 -6.83 6.46
C LYS A 7 2.36 -6.01 5.62
N LEU A 8 2.56 -4.71 5.59
CA LEU A 8 1.72 -3.81 4.81
C LEU A 8 1.85 -4.09 3.31
N ARG A 9 3.06 -4.35 2.83
CA ARG A 9 3.28 -4.72 1.44
C ARG A 9 2.52 -5.99 1.06
N GLU A 10 2.53 -6.98 1.95
CA GLU A 10 1.78 -8.22 1.74
C GLU A 10 0.28 -7.96 1.68
N GLN A 11 -0.22 -7.09 2.56
CA GLN A 11 -1.64 -6.73 2.58
C GLN A 11 -2.04 -6.00 1.30
N VAL A 12 -1.18 -5.15 0.76
CA VAL A 12 -1.45 -4.47 -0.51
C VAL A 12 -1.61 -5.50 -1.64
N LYS A 13 -0.73 -6.48 -1.70
CA LYS A 13 -0.79 -7.51 -2.73
C LYS A 13 -2.06 -8.34 -2.60
N LEU A 14 -2.46 -8.70 -1.37
CA LEU A 14 -3.71 -9.41 -1.13
C LEU A 14 -4.92 -8.57 -1.52
N CYS A 15 -4.91 -7.30 -1.17
CA CYS A 15 -5.99 -6.38 -1.52
C CYS A 15 -6.18 -6.33 -3.03
N LYS A 16 -5.08 -6.30 -3.78
CA LYS A 16 -5.13 -6.29 -5.23
C LYS A 16 -5.78 -7.55 -5.79
N VAL A 17 -5.54 -8.70 -5.16
CA VAL A 17 -6.15 -9.97 -5.56
C VAL A 17 -7.67 -9.95 -5.33
N TYR A 18 -8.11 -9.45 -4.17
CA TYR A 18 -9.53 -9.42 -3.82
C TYR A 18 -10.28 -8.27 -4.48
N ASN A 19 -9.56 -7.22 -4.90
CA ASN A 19 -10.15 -6.03 -5.50
C ASN A 19 -9.42 -5.69 -6.80
N PRO A 20 -9.57 -6.53 -7.85
CA PRO A 20 -8.81 -6.35 -9.09
C PRO A 20 -9.14 -5.06 -9.83
N GLU A 21 -10.26 -4.42 -9.51
CA GLU A 21 -10.63 -3.12 -10.08
C GLU A 21 -9.76 -1.97 -9.55
N TRP A 22 -9.06 -2.18 -8.44
CA TRP A 22 -8.13 -1.21 -7.89
C TRP A 22 -6.73 -1.46 -8.42
N SER A 23 -6.17 -0.49 -9.14
CA SER A 23 -4.78 -0.56 -9.57
C SER A 23 -3.86 0.02 -8.50
N TYR A 24 -2.58 -0.32 -8.56
CA TYR A 24 -1.59 0.27 -7.67
C TYR A 24 -1.52 1.79 -7.85
N LYS A 25 -1.71 2.26 -9.07
CA LYS A 25 -1.75 3.69 -9.37
C LYS A 25 -2.86 4.38 -8.58
N GLN A 26 -4.06 3.78 -8.55
CA GLN A 26 -5.19 4.33 -7.82
C GLN A 26 -4.93 4.36 -6.32
N ILE A 27 -4.34 3.29 -5.78
CA ILE A 27 -3.98 3.23 -4.36
C ILE A 27 -2.98 4.34 -4.03
N ALA A 28 -1.95 4.52 -4.87
CA ALA A 28 -0.95 5.55 -4.68
C ALA A 28 -1.59 6.95 -4.68
N GLU A 29 -2.52 7.20 -5.59
CA GLU A 29 -3.21 8.48 -5.68
C GLU A 29 -4.00 8.80 -4.40
N VAL A 30 -4.67 7.80 -3.82
CA VAL A 30 -5.45 8.01 -2.61
C VAL A 30 -4.58 8.44 -1.44
N ILE A 31 -3.39 7.86 -1.30
CA ILE A 31 -2.47 8.22 -0.23
C ILE A 31 -1.50 9.34 -0.64
N GLU A 32 -1.74 9.94 -1.79
CA GLU A 32 -1.01 11.12 -2.27
C GLU A 32 0.49 10.90 -2.44
N ILE A 33 0.86 9.78 -3.05
CA ILE A 33 2.24 9.55 -3.49
C ILE A 33 2.25 9.22 -4.97
N THR A 34 3.40 9.38 -5.62
CA THR A 34 3.50 9.05 -7.03
C THR A 34 3.45 7.54 -7.24
N PRO A 35 2.92 7.05 -8.36
CA PRO A 35 2.95 5.62 -8.66
C PRO A 35 4.36 5.04 -8.65
N HIS A 36 5.34 5.82 -9.12
CA HIS A 36 6.73 5.39 -9.11
C HIS A 36 7.25 5.15 -7.68
N ALA A 37 6.96 6.08 -6.76
CA ALA A 37 7.35 5.93 -5.37
C ALA A 37 6.64 4.72 -4.74
N PHE A 38 5.38 4.51 -5.09
CA PHE A 38 4.61 3.37 -4.58
C PHE A 38 5.23 2.04 -5.03
N TYR A 39 5.58 1.92 -6.32
CA TYR A 39 6.22 0.72 -6.82
C TYR A 39 7.58 0.47 -6.17
N ASN A 40 8.37 1.53 -5.97
CA ASN A 40 9.66 1.42 -5.29
C ASN A 40 9.48 0.94 -3.85
N TRP A 41 8.48 1.47 -3.15
CA TRP A 41 8.15 1.02 -1.81
C TRP A 41 7.73 -0.45 -1.80
N LEU A 42 6.88 -0.83 -2.75
CA LEU A 42 6.35 -2.20 -2.84
C LEU A 42 7.48 -3.21 -3.08
N ASN A 43 8.51 -2.81 -3.81
CA ASN A 43 9.67 -3.66 -4.09
C ASN A 43 10.78 -3.56 -3.04
N GLY A 44 10.57 -2.78 -1.99
CA GLY A 44 11.52 -2.68 -0.89
C GLY A 44 12.62 -1.65 -1.06
N TYR A 45 12.56 -0.83 -2.10
CA TYR A 45 13.59 0.19 -2.36
C TYR A 45 13.29 1.54 -1.72
N TYR A 46 12.13 1.68 -1.11
CA TYR A 46 11.67 2.95 -0.55
C TYR A 46 10.85 2.69 0.70
N GLU A 47 11.01 3.54 1.70
CA GLU A 47 10.25 3.44 2.95
C GLU A 47 9.22 4.57 3.01
N LEU A 48 8.00 4.24 3.39
CA LEU A 48 6.98 5.26 3.62
C LEU A 48 7.09 5.79 5.04
N SER A 49 6.66 7.05 5.23
CA SER A 49 6.54 7.59 6.58
C SER A 49 5.42 6.85 7.33
N HIS A 50 5.44 6.91 8.65
CA HIS A 50 4.38 6.29 9.47
C HIS A 50 3.01 6.85 9.12
N ARG A 51 2.94 8.14 8.80
CA ARG A 51 1.69 8.78 8.41
C ARG A 51 1.13 8.14 7.14
N LYS A 52 1.97 7.93 6.13
CA LYS A 52 1.55 7.31 4.88
C LYS A 52 1.20 5.83 5.07
N GLU A 53 1.94 5.15 5.91
CA GLU A 53 1.62 3.76 6.23
C GLU A 53 0.25 3.65 6.90
N ASN A 54 -0.06 4.55 7.82
CA ASN A 54 -1.37 4.56 8.48
C ASN A 54 -2.50 4.85 7.50
N GLU A 55 -2.30 5.80 6.59
CA GLU A 55 -3.28 6.11 5.56
C GLU A 55 -3.54 4.89 4.68
N LEU A 56 -2.49 4.17 4.33
CA LEU A 56 -2.61 2.97 3.52
C LEU A 56 -3.33 1.86 4.27
N TRP A 57 -3.03 1.65 5.55
CA TRP A 57 -3.73 0.68 6.38
C TRP A 57 -5.23 0.96 6.43
N GLU A 58 -5.61 2.22 6.61
CA GLU A 58 -7.00 2.61 6.65
C GLU A 58 -7.70 2.31 5.33
N LEU A 59 -7.04 2.63 4.22
CA LEU A 59 -7.59 2.36 2.90
C LEU A 59 -7.79 0.85 2.69
N LEU A 60 -6.80 0.05 3.02
CA LEU A 60 -6.88 -1.40 2.86
C LEU A 60 -7.98 -2.00 3.74
N SER A 61 -8.12 -1.51 4.96
CA SER A 61 -9.18 -1.96 5.86
C SER A 61 -10.56 -1.70 5.26
N ASP A 62 -10.74 -0.53 4.65
CA ASP A 62 -12.01 -0.18 4.00
C ASP A 62 -12.28 -1.08 2.80
N LEU A 63 -11.26 -1.35 1.99
CA LEU A 63 -11.41 -2.16 0.79
C LEU A 63 -11.64 -3.64 1.09
N MET A 64 -11.13 -4.12 2.21
CA MET A 64 -11.21 -5.53 2.59
C MET A 64 -12.29 -5.81 3.65
N ALA A 65 -13.02 -4.79 4.02
CA ALA A 65 -14.09 -4.93 5.01
C ALA A 65 -15.29 -5.71 4.45
#